data_3c7f1b5507eff286b8fdb61fcb4f67b0
#
_entry.id   3c7f1b5507eff286b8fdb61fcb4f67b0
#
_cell.length_a   1.000
_cell.length_b   1.000
_cell.length_c   1.000
_cell.angle_alpha   90.00
_cell.angle_beta   90.00
_cell.angle_gamma   90.00
#
_symmetry.space_group_name_H-M   'P 1'
#
loop_
_entity.id
_entity.type
_entity.pdbx_description
1 polymer ?
#
loop_
_entity_poly.entity_id
_entity_poly.type
_entity_poly.pdbx_seq_one_letter_code
_entity_poly.pdbx_strand_id
1 'polypeptide(L)'
;MKENDIALGTSFLSKRVLLGLKEAKPYVNGAIEEYLVTLSTNIEALRIDCKPEEYDDKLIEKIDAFIPYRNEFIQICISVCQYSDDIKIDKFYHSLKNWLPYFKKHGTGSFYEHEFDVFKFIAYELFLYYVAILLKYEKFIDLDEFLDKQYMGSEDSYGYDVEGYLIFYNYLKSLDYRNRR
;
A
#
# COMPACT_ATOMS: atom_id res chain seq x y z
N MET A 1 -18.48 5.76 -20.79
CA MET A 1 -17.97 5.86 -19.41
C MET A 1 -17.86 4.45 -18.90
N LYS A 2 -16.67 3.88 -18.87
CA LYS A 2 -16.46 2.52 -18.34
C LYS A 2 -16.21 2.69 -16.83
N GLU A 3 -17.18 2.29 -16.04
CA GLU A 3 -17.05 2.13 -14.60
C GLU A 3 -16.07 0.97 -14.31
N ASN A 4 -14.79 1.30 -14.17
CA ASN A 4 -13.79 0.43 -13.59
C ASN A 4 -13.40 0.94 -12.20
N ASP A 5 -14.39 1.42 -11.46
CA ASP A 5 -14.17 1.91 -10.11
C ASP A 5 -13.93 0.73 -9.15
N ILE A 6 -12.68 0.57 -8.75
CA ILE A 6 -12.36 -0.28 -7.60
C ILE A 6 -12.97 0.38 -6.37
N ALA A 7 -13.98 -0.24 -5.77
CA ALA A 7 -14.58 0.28 -4.56
C ALA A 7 -13.84 -0.20 -3.32
N LEU A 8 -12.77 0.50 -2.90
CA LEU A 8 -12.07 0.17 -1.64
C LEU A 8 -12.77 0.72 -0.39
N GLY A 9 -13.84 1.50 -0.55
CA GLY A 9 -14.65 1.99 0.57
C GLY A 9 -13.98 3.05 1.45
N THR A 10 -12.89 3.66 1.00
CA THR A 10 -12.08 4.58 1.83
C THR A 10 -12.47 6.05 1.72
N SER A 11 -13.21 6.47 0.67
CA SER A 11 -13.46 7.90 0.38
C SER A 11 -14.16 8.69 1.50
N PHE A 12 -15.07 8.06 2.24
CA PHE A 12 -15.72 8.71 3.39
C PHE A 12 -14.76 8.81 4.57
N LEU A 13 -13.99 7.75 4.81
CA LEU A 13 -13.03 7.67 5.92
C LEU A 13 -11.87 8.66 5.73
N SER A 14 -11.34 8.79 4.51
CA SER A 14 -10.29 9.75 4.21
C SER A 14 -10.73 11.19 4.51
N LYS A 15 -11.94 11.57 4.09
CA LYS A 15 -12.51 12.90 4.40
C LYS A 15 -12.67 13.13 5.91
N ARG A 16 -13.13 12.10 6.63
CA ARG A 16 -13.29 12.16 8.09
C ARG A 16 -11.94 12.34 8.80
N VAL A 17 -10.89 11.64 8.34
CA VAL A 17 -9.52 11.79 8.85
C VAL A 17 -9.01 13.21 8.62
N LEU A 18 -9.07 13.69 7.37
CA LEU A 18 -8.56 15.01 7.00
C LEU A 18 -9.24 16.14 7.78
N LEU A 19 -10.56 16.06 7.93
CA LEU A 19 -11.31 17.02 8.74
C LEU A 19 -10.92 16.92 10.22
N GLY A 20 -10.81 15.72 10.75
CA GLY A 20 -10.43 15.47 12.14
C GLY A 20 -9.05 15.99 12.48
N LEU A 21 -8.07 15.80 11.61
CA LEU A 21 -6.71 16.33 11.75
C LEU A 21 -6.71 17.86 11.74
N LYS A 22 -7.35 18.46 10.74
CA LYS A 22 -7.40 19.92 10.59
C LYS A 22 -8.08 20.64 11.76
N GLU A 23 -9.09 20.01 12.35
CA GLU A 23 -9.86 20.57 13.47
C GLU A 23 -9.42 20.04 14.84
N ALA A 24 -8.33 19.29 14.92
CA ALA A 24 -7.80 18.66 16.15
C ALA A 24 -8.87 17.87 16.93
N LYS A 25 -9.69 17.08 16.22
CA LYS A 25 -10.77 16.32 16.85
C LYS A 25 -10.25 15.09 17.60
N PRO A 26 -10.78 14.74 18.77
CA PRO A 26 -10.29 13.62 19.59
C PRO A 26 -10.46 12.25 18.93
N TYR A 27 -11.38 12.12 17.96
CA TYR A 27 -11.63 10.87 17.25
C TYR A 27 -10.62 10.56 16.13
N VAL A 28 -9.71 11.49 15.79
CA VAL A 28 -8.87 11.39 14.59
C VAL A 28 -7.99 10.15 14.57
N ASN A 29 -7.45 9.75 15.72
CA ASN A 29 -6.60 8.56 15.82
C ASN A 29 -7.36 7.26 15.46
N GLY A 30 -8.61 7.15 15.91
CA GLY A 30 -9.47 6.02 15.53
C GLY A 30 -9.87 6.08 14.05
N ALA A 31 -10.10 7.28 13.53
CA ALA A 31 -10.44 7.46 12.11
C ALA A 31 -9.27 7.10 11.18
N ILE A 32 -8.02 7.42 11.55
CA ILE A 32 -6.82 7.00 10.81
C ILE A 32 -6.72 5.48 10.79
N GLU A 33 -6.90 4.84 11.94
CA GLU A 33 -6.85 3.39 12.04
C GLU A 33 -7.93 2.72 11.18
N GLU A 34 -9.17 3.18 11.29
CA GLU A 34 -10.29 2.68 10.49
C GLU A 34 -10.02 2.83 8.98
N TYR A 35 -9.46 3.98 8.54
CA TYR A 35 -9.06 4.21 7.16
C TYR A 35 -7.98 3.19 6.71
N LEU A 36 -6.90 3.07 7.47
CA LEU A 36 -5.78 2.19 7.12
C LEU A 36 -6.17 0.71 7.12
N VAL A 37 -6.99 0.28 8.09
CA VAL A 37 -7.53 -1.09 8.13
C VAL A 37 -8.43 -1.34 6.93
N THR A 38 -9.34 -0.41 6.61
CA THR A 38 -10.24 -0.55 5.46
C THR A 38 -9.46 -0.61 4.14
N LEU A 39 -8.44 0.24 3.97
CA LEU A 39 -7.56 0.21 2.81
C LEU A 39 -6.85 -1.16 2.69
N SER A 40 -6.34 -1.70 3.78
CA SER A 40 -5.58 -2.96 3.78
C SER A 40 -6.47 -4.20 3.58
N THR A 41 -7.68 -4.20 4.13
CA THR A 41 -8.59 -5.37 4.04
C THR A 41 -9.28 -5.46 2.68
N ASN A 42 -9.49 -4.35 2.01
CA ASN A 42 -10.16 -4.31 0.71
C ASN A 42 -9.21 -4.45 -0.50
N ILE A 43 -7.93 -4.69 -0.23
CA ILE A 43 -6.88 -4.85 -1.26
C ILE A 43 -7.18 -5.98 -2.25
N GLU A 44 -7.94 -7.00 -1.84
CA GLU A 44 -8.34 -8.11 -2.71
C GLU A 44 -9.09 -7.64 -3.97
N ALA A 45 -9.75 -6.48 -3.92
CA ALA A 45 -10.41 -5.87 -5.07
C ALA A 45 -9.42 -5.50 -6.21
N LEU A 46 -8.12 -5.45 -5.91
CA LEU A 46 -7.06 -5.21 -6.90
C LEU A 46 -6.66 -6.48 -7.67
N ARG A 47 -7.06 -7.66 -7.21
CA ARG A 47 -6.70 -8.93 -7.86
C ARG A 47 -7.09 -8.93 -9.33
N ILE A 48 -6.16 -9.39 -10.15
CA ILE A 48 -6.36 -9.53 -11.59
C ILE A 48 -6.70 -10.99 -11.87
N ASP A 49 -7.89 -11.21 -12.43
CA ASP A 49 -8.34 -12.50 -12.91
C ASP A 49 -8.66 -12.35 -14.40
N CYS A 50 -7.70 -12.72 -15.26
CA CYS A 50 -7.83 -12.61 -16.70
C CYS A 50 -6.90 -13.61 -17.41
N LYS A 51 -7.01 -13.71 -18.74
CA LYS A 51 -6.08 -14.51 -19.54
C LYS A 51 -4.70 -13.86 -19.55
N PRO A 52 -3.62 -14.67 -19.71
CA PRO A 52 -2.25 -14.16 -19.71
C PRO A 52 -2.01 -13.04 -20.74
N GLU A 53 -2.67 -13.11 -21.90
CA GLU A 53 -2.52 -12.13 -22.99
C GLU A 53 -3.09 -10.75 -22.64
N GLU A 54 -4.03 -10.70 -21.70
CA GLU A 54 -4.72 -9.47 -21.27
C GLU A 54 -4.10 -8.89 -20.00
N TYR A 55 -3.15 -9.60 -19.36
CA TYR A 55 -2.67 -9.28 -18.01
C TYR A 55 -2.03 -7.89 -17.94
N ASP A 56 -1.16 -7.54 -18.88
CA ASP A 56 -0.46 -6.25 -18.87
C ASP A 56 -1.42 -5.06 -18.94
N ASP A 57 -2.46 -5.16 -19.76
CA ASP A 57 -3.46 -4.10 -19.89
C ASP A 57 -4.30 -4.01 -18.62
N LYS A 58 -4.67 -5.16 -18.03
CA LYS A 58 -5.38 -5.22 -16.76
C LYS A 58 -4.56 -4.70 -15.59
N LEU A 59 -3.25 -4.95 -15.58
CA LEU A 59 -2.34 -4.42 -14.56
C LEU A 59 -2.35 -2.88 -14.57
N ILE A 60 -2.21 -2.27 -15.75
CA ILE A 60 -2.26 -0.81 -15.90
C ILE A 60 -3.63 -0.28 -15.48
N GLU A 61 -4.71 -0.91 -15.95
CA GLU A 61 -6.07 -0.53 -15.60
C GLU A 61 -6.29 -0.52 -14.07
N LYS A 62 -5.76 -1.53 -13.35
CA LYS A 62 -5.84 -1.60 -11.89
C LYS A 62 -4.98 -0.55 -11.19
N ILE A 63 -3.77 -0.30 -11.70
CA ILE A 63 -2.89 0.76 -11.17
C ILE A 63 -3.55 2.13 -11.36
N ASP A 64 -4.09 2.41 -12.53
CA ASP A 64 -4.78 3.68 -12.81
C ASP A 64 -6.03 3.85 -11.93
N ALA A 65 -6.80 2.78 -11.74
CA ALA A 65 -7.98 2.79 -10.87
C ALA A 65 -7.62 2.96 -9.38
N PHE A 66 -6.38 2.64 -8.97
CA PHE A 66 -5.89 2.85 -7.60
C PHE A 66 -5.44 4.30 -7.35
N ILE A 67 -5.18 5.11 -8.38
CA ILE A 67 -4.69 6.49 -8.24
C ILE A 67 -5.49 7.34 -7.24
N PRO A 68 -6.83 7.35 -7.23
CA PRO A 68 -7.59 8.11 -6.24
C PRO A 68 -7.26 7.72 -4.80
N TYR A 69 -7.12 6.42 -4.50
CA TYR A 69 -6.83 5.90 -3.16
C TYR A 69 -5.40 6.20 -2.72
N ARG A 70 -4.44 6.10 -3.66
CA ARG A 70 -3.08 6.58 -3.45
C ARG A 70 -3.07 8.07 -3.07
N ASN A 71 -3.83 8.89 -3.78
CA ASN A 71 -3.91 10.32 -3.50
C ASN A 71 -4.56 10.61 -2.14
N GLU A 72 -5.58 9.85 -1.73
CA GLU A 72 -6.14 9.91 -0.37
C GLU A 72 -5.08 9.57 0.68
N PHE A 73 -4.33 8.48 0.49
CA PHE A 73 -3.25 8.08 1.38
C PHE A 73 -2.19 9.17 1.53
N ILE A 74 -1.72 9.74 0.41
CA ILE A 74 -0.76 10.85 0.39
C ILE A 74 -1.27 12.05 1.19
N GLN A 75 -2.53 12.47 0.97
CA GLN A 75 -3.13 13.60 1.68
C GLN A 75 -3.23 13.34 3.19
N ILE A 76 -3.57 12.12 3.59
CA ILE A 76 -3.60 11.73 5.01
C ILE A 76 -2.19 11.79 5.60
N CYS A 77 -1.18 11.21 4.95
CA CYS A 77 0.21 11.26 5.43
C CYS A 77 0.72 12.69 5.58
N ILE A 78 0.48 13.56 4.58
CA ILE A 78 0.81 14.98 4.66
C ILE A 78 0.12 15.65 5.85
N SER A 79 -1.18 15.42 6.00
CA SER A 79 -1.97 16.05 7.07
C SER A 79 -1.57 15.56 8.46
N VAL A 80 -1.20 14.28 8.60
CA VAL A 80 -0.64 13.74 9.84
C VAL A 80 0.66 14.48 10.19
N CYS A 81 1.58 14.64 9.24
CA CYS A 81 2.84 15.36 9.47
C CYS A 81 2.63 16.85 9.81
N GLN A 82 1.57 17.48 9.28
CA GLN A 82 1.29 18.91 9.48
C GLN A 82 0.52 19.23 10.76
N TYR A 83 -0.41 18.37 11.17
CA TYR A 83 -1.39 18.67 12.20
C TYR A 83 -1.34 17.72 13.41
N SER A 84 -0.47 16.72 13.39
CA SER A 84 -0.32 15.80 14.51
C SER A 84 1.07 15.91 15.13
N ASP A 85 1.12 16.05 16.46
CA ASP A 85 2.38 16.00 17.21
C ASP A 85 2.88 14.54 17.37
N ASP A 86 1.98 13.57 17.21
CA ASP A 86 2.22 12.15 17.35
C ASP A 86 1.90 11.45 16.04
N ILE A 87 2.93 11.14 15.27
CA ILE A 87 2.83 10.35 14.03
C ILE A 87 2.65 8.90 14.41
N LYS A 88 1.51 8.32 13.98
CA LYS A 88 1.14 6.95 14.32
C LYS A 88 1.90 5.93 13.48
N ILE A 89 3.23 5.87 13.62
CA ILE A 89 4.13 4.98 12.87
C ILE A 89 3.63 3.54 12.88
N ASP A 90 3.24 3.01 14.04
CA ASP A 90 2.73 1.64 14.15
C ASP A 90 1.51 1.37 13.28
N LYS A 91 0.59 2.35 13.14
CA LYS A 91 -0.61 2.18 12.30
C LYS A 91 -0.25 2.07 10.82
N PHE A 92 0.64 2.93 10.32
CA PHE A 92 1.13 2.87 8.95
C PHE A 92 1.94 1.60 8.69
N TYR A 93 2.81 1.23 9.63
CA TYR A 93 3.55 -0.02 9.61
C TYR A 93 2.61 -1.23 9.50
N HIS A 94 1.62 -1.35 10.39
CA HIS A 94 0.68 -2.48 10.36
C HIS A 94 -0.15 -2.51 9.08
N SER A 95 -0.57 -1.35 8.58
CA SER A 95 -1.29 -1.26 7.31
C SER A 95 -0.45 -1.84 6.17
N LEU A 96 0.79 -1.40 5.98
CA LEU A 96 1.68 -1.90 4.93
C LEU A 96 2.05 -3.37 5.14
N LYS A 97 2.29 -3.80 6.38
CA LYS A 97 2.55 -5.21 6.71
C LYS A 97 1.39 -6.13 6.30
N ASN A 98 0.16 -5.66 6.43
CA ASN A 98 -1.02 -6.42 6.02
C ASN A 98 -1.12 -6.64 4.50
N TRP A 99 -0.28 -5.96 3.69
CA TRP A 99 -0.18 -6.20 2.25
C TRP A 99 0.76 -7.35 1.89
N LEU A 100 1.72 -7.69 2.75
CA LEU A 100 2.75 -8.71 2.46
C LEU A 100 2.18 -10.09 2.12
N PRO A 101 1.09 -10.58 2.75
CA PRO A 101 0.47 -11.84 2.36
C PRO A 101 0.04 -11.89 0.89
N TYR A 102 -0.28 -10.74 0.27
CA TYR A 102 -0.70 -10.65 -1.13
C TYR A 102 0.46 -10.68 -2.14
N PHE A 103 1.72 -10.70 -1.68
CA PHE A 103 2.89 -10.76 -2.57
C PHE A 103 3.17 -12.15 -3.10
N LYS A 104 2.53 -13.15 -2.57
CA LYS A 104 2.74 -14.55 -2.91
C LYS A 104 1.45 -15.37 -2.85
N LYS A 105 1.60 -16.57 -3.39
CA LYS A 105 0.54 -17.57 -3.44
C LYS A 105 0.04 -17.96 -2.05
N HIS A 106 -1.29 -18.03 -1.92
CA HIS A 106 -1.98 -18.73 -0.85
C HIS A 106 -2.81 -19.88 -1.45
N GLY A 107 -2.61 -21.11 -0.96
CA GLY A 107 -3.38 -22.29 -1.38
C GLY A 107 -2.66 -23.20 -2.40
N THR A 108 -3.38 -24.20 -2.95
CA THR A 108 -2.86 -25.35 -3.70
C THR A 108 -3.01 -25.27 -5.22
N GLY A 109 -3.44 -24.15 -5.81
CA GLY A 109 -3.62 -23.97 -7.25
C GLY A 109 -2.32 -23.75 -8.02
N SER A 110 -2.38 -23.72 -9.37
CA SER A 110 -1.31 -23.20 -10.22
C SER A 110 -1.46 -21.71 -10.35
N PHE A 111 -0.37 -20.96 -10.23
CA PHE A 111 -0.33 -19.49 -10.29
C PHE A 111 0.86 -19.04 -11.10
N TYR A 112 0.74 -17.89 -11.73
CA TYR A 112 1.85 -17.20 -12.36
C TYR A 112 2.38 -16.13 -11.40
N GLU A 113 3.69 -15.99 -11.25
CA GLU A 113 4.32 -15.02 -10.35
C GLU A 113 3.89 -13.57 -10.61
N HIS A 114 3.59 -13.23 -11.87
CA HIS A 114 3.14 -11.89 -12.24
C HIS A 114 1.73 -11.54 -11.73
N GLU A 115 0.92 -12.52 -11.30
CA GLU A 115 -0.42 -12.26 -10.75
C GLU A 115 -0.38 -11.44 -9.46
N PHE A 116 0.78 -11.39 -8.79
CA PHE A 116 0.99 -10.65 -7.55
C PHE A 116 1.63 -9.27 -7.76
N ASP A 117 2.03 -8.95 -8.99
CA ASP A 117 2.81 -7.73 -9.29
C ASP A 117 2.02 -6.45 -9.00
N VAL A 118 0.69 -6.46 -9.16
CA VAL A 118 -0.17 -5.32 -8.80
C VAL A 118 -0.05 -4.96 -7.32
N PHE A 119 -0.07 -5.95 -6.44
CA PHE A 119 0.04 -5.74 -4.99
C PHE A 119 1.43 -5.26 -4.59
N LYS A 120 2.48 -5.86 -5.17
CA LYS A 120 3.88 -5.48 -4.95
C LYS A 120 4.11 -4.04 -5.39
N PHE A 121 3.64 -3.67 -6.58
CA PHE A 121 3.80 -2.33 -7.13
C PHE A 121 3.13 -1.28 -6.24
N ILE A 122 1.86 -1.48 -5.91
CA ILE A 122 1.08 -0.52 -5.12
C ILE A 122 1.63 -0.39 -3.70
N ALA A 123 1.97 -1.51 -3.04
CA ALA A 123 2.55 -1.47 -1.71
C ALA A 123 3.90 -0.73 -1.69
N TYR A 124 4.75 -0.97 -2.69
CA TYR A 124 6.02 -0.26 -2.84
C TYR A 124 5.80 1.23 -3.09
N GLU A 125 4.84 1.60 -3.93
CA GLU A 125 4.48 3.00 -4.18
C GLU A 125 4.02 3.70 -2.90
N LEU A 126 3.11 3.10 -2.12
CA LEU A 126 2.66 3.65 -0.85
C LEU A 126 3.79 3.78 0.18
N PHE A 127 4.66 2.77 0.26
CA PHE A 127 5.86 2.80 1.11
C PHE A 127 6.76 3.99 0.73
N LEU A 128 7.08 4.15 -0.55
CA LEU A 128 7.93 5.26 -1.04
C LEU A 128 7.32 6.63 -0.77
N TYR A 129 6.00 6.80 -0.97
CA TYR A 129 5.34 8.06 -0.66
C TYR A 129 5.40 8.37 0.84
N TYR A 130 5.19 7.38 1.69
CA TYR A 130 5.26 7.60 3.14
C TYR A 130 6.66 8.03 3.58
N VAL A 131 7.70 7.32 3.13
CA VAL A 131 9.10 7.69 3.38
C VAL A 131 9.42 9.10 2.86
N ALA A 132 9.04 9.41 1.62
CA ALA A 132 9.27 10.72 1.01
C ALA A 132 8.56 11.86 1.77
N ILE A 133 7.37 11.62 2.31
CA ILE A 133 6.63 12.60 3.10
C ILE A 133 7.30 12.82 4.46
N LEU A 134 7.71 11.77 5.17
CA LEU A 134 8.45 11.90 6.43
C LEU A 134 9.74 12.70 6.22
N LEU A 135 10.51 12.41 5.15
CA LEU A 135 11.70 13.18 4.78
C LEU A 135 11.37 14.65 4.51
N LYS A 136 10.33 14.92 3.70
CA LYS A 136 9.92 16.28 3.33
C LYS A 136 9.52 17.13 4.52
N TYR A 137 8.93 16.52 5.54
CA TYR A 137 8.49 17.21 6.77
C TYR A 137 9.51 17.08 7.91
N GLU A 138 10.75 16.65 7.60
CA GLU A 138 11.86 16.54 8.55
C GLU A 138 11.54 15.68 9.78
N LYS A 139 10.69 14.66 9.60
CA LYS A 139 10.29 13.71 10.63
C LYS A 139 11.30 12.55 10.70
N PHE A 140 12.57 12.87 10.96
CA PHE A 140 13.67 11.91 10.88
C PHE A 140 13.62 10.82 11.94
N ILE A 141 13.15 11.14 13.15
CA ILE A 141 13.01 10.15 14.23
C ILE A 141 11.91 9.14 13.86
N ASP A 142 10.78 9.64 13.38
CA ASP A 142 9.66 8.79 12.92
C ASP A 142 10.06 7.94 11.72
N LEU A 143 10.87 8.49 10.81
CA LEU A 143 11.39 7.76 9.66
C LEU A 143 12.32 6.63 10.08
N ASP A 144 13.26 6.90 10.99
CA ASP A 144 14.18 5.92 11.55
C ASP A 144 13.41 4.77 12.21
N GLU A 145 12.47 5.11 13.10
CA GLU A 145 11.60 4.12 13.73
C GLU A 145 10.81 3.28 12.71
N PHE A 146 10.30 3.91 11.65
CA PHE A 146 9.53 3.21 10.61
C PHE A 146 10.39 2.23 9.80
N LEU A 147 11.63 2.64 9.45
CA LEU A 147 12.55 1.79 8.69
C LEU A 147 13.13 0.64 9.52
N ASP A 148 13.26 0.83 10.84
CA ASP A 148 13.73 -0.20 11.78
C ASP A 148 12.67 -1.27 12.09
N LYS A 149 11.40 -1.06 11.70
CA LYS A 149 10.35 -2.07 11.91
C LYS A 149 10.66 -3.38 11.20
N GLN A 150 10.33 -4.48 11.85
CA GLN A 150 10.49 -5.83 11.32
C GLN A 150 9.32 -6.19 10.39
N TYR A 151 9.57 -6.16 9.10
CA TYR A 151 8.64 -6.64 8.08
C TYR A 151 8.99 -8.11 7.80
N MET A 152 8.43 -9.02 8.57
CA MET A 152 8.66 -10.45 8.35
C MET A 152 7.82 -10.91 7.16
N GLY A 153 8.48 -11.32 6.08
CA GLY A 153 7.90 -12.16 5.05
C GLY A 153 7.73 -13.57 5.61
N SER A 154 6.65 -14.27 5.26
CA SER A 154 6.63 -15.71 5.49
C SER A 154 7.74 -16.35 4.65
N GLU A 155 8.39 -17.41 5.16
CA GLU A 155 9.41 -18.19 4.46
C GLU A 155 9.06 -18.36 2.99
N ASP A 156 9.95 -17.89 2.11
CA ASP A 156 9.89 -18.27 0.71
C ASP A 156 10.35 -19.73 0.56
N SER A 157 10.14 -20.31 -0.62
CA SER A 157 10.52 -21.69 -0.94
C SER A 157 12.03 -21.92 -0.87
N TYR A 158 12.85 -20.91 -0.59
CA TYR A 158 14.31 -20.93 -0.52
C TYR A 158 14.84 -20.62 0.89
N GLY A 159 13.98 -20.38 1.88
CA GLY A 159 14.38 -20.17 3.27
C GLY A 159 15.09 -18.83 3.55
N TYR A 160 14.95 -17.84 2.68
CA TYR A 160 15.45 -16.50 2.91
C TYR A 160 14.36 -15.62 3.48
N ASP A 161 14.45 -15.29 4.77
CA ASP A 161 13.64 -14.26 5.38
C ASP A 161 14.19 -12.89 4.94
N VAL A 162 13.46 -12.18 4.10
CA VAL A 162 13.75 -10.76 3.86
C VAL A 162 13.21 -10.00 5.06
N GLU A 163 14.10 -9.65 5.97
CA GLU A 163 13.80 -8.83 7.13
C GLU A 163 13.91 -7.34 6.76
N GLY A 164 13.03 -6.52 7.38
CA GLY A 164 13.05 -5.08 7.22
C GLY A 164 12.36 -4.57 5.94
N TYR A 165 12.52 -3.27 5.71
CA TYR A 165 11.80 -2.52 4.66
C TYR A 165 12.15 -2.95 3.22
N LEU A 166 13.27 -3.64 3.01
CA LEU A 166 13.67 -4.15 1.69
C LEU A 166 12.66 -5.15 1.09
N ILE A 167 11.77 -5.72 1.93
CA ILE A 167 10.69 -6.59 1.46
C ILE A 167 9.74 -5.90 0.46
N PHE A 168 9.65 -4.56 0.47
CA PHE A 168 8.85 -3.82 -0.50
C PHE A 168 9.55 -3.67 -1.85
N TYR A 169 10.88 -3.81 -1.92
CA TYR A 169 11.63 -3.77 -3.18
C TYR A 169 11.54 -5.12 -3.88
N ASN A 170 10.59 -5.26 -4.77
CA ASN A 170 10.34 -6.50 -5.50
C ASN A 170 10.59 -6.34 -7.00
N TYR A 171 11.11 -7.40 -7.61
CA TYR A 171 11.15 -7.53 -9.06
C TYR A 171 9.73 -7.75 -9.60
N LEU A 172 9.33 -6.95 -10.58
CA LEU A 172 8.01 -7.02 -11.21
C LEU A 172 8.17 -7.65 -12.60
N LYS A 173 7.82 -8.92 -12.73
CA LYS A 173 7.97 -9.68 -13.99
C LYS A 173 7.17 -9.09 -15.14
N SER A 174 5.98 -8.58 -14.87
CA SER A 174 5.12 -7.95 -15.88
C SER A 174 5.75 -6.71 -16.52
N LEU A 175 6.58 -5.95 -15.79
CA LEU A 175 7.26 -4.77 -16.32
C LEU A 175 8.51 -5.11 -17.13
N ASP A 176 9.16 -6.24 -16.87
CA ASP A 176 10.38 -6.66 -17.60
C ASP A 176 10.09 -6.99 -19.07
N TYR A 177 8.95 -7.58 -19.35
CA TYR A 177 8.53 -7.88 -20.74
C TYR A 177 8.33 -6.62 -21.58
N ARG A 178 7.90 -5.52 -20.99
CA ARG A 178 7.70 -4.25 -21.71
C ARG A 178 9.02 -3.54 -22.03
N ASN A 179 10.03 -3.70 -21.21
CA ASN A 179 11.35 -3.10 -21.45
C ASN A 179 12.14 -3.80 -22.56
N ARG A 180 11.68 -4.96 -23.03
CA ARG A 180 12.34 -5.72 -24.11
C ARG A 180 11.69 -5.53 -25.48
N ARG A 181 10.66 -4.70 -25.58
CA ARG A 181 10.02 -4.28 -26.83
C ARG A 181 10.35 -2.81 -27.09
#